data_4b31167ee8bae72289d60cb6b9d5da44
#
_entry.id   4b31167ee8bae72289d60cb6b9d5da44
#
_cell.length_a   1.000
_cell.length_b   1.000
_cell.length_c   1.000
_cell.angle_alpha   90.00
_cell.angle_beta   90.00
_cell.angle_gamma   90.00
#
_symmetry.space_group_name_H-M   'P 1'
#
loop_
_entity.id
_entity.type
_entity.pdbx_description
1 polymer ?
#
loop_
_entity_poly.entity_id
_entity_poly.type
_entity_poly.pdbx_seq_one_letter_code
_entity_poly.pdbx_strand_id
1 'polypeptide(L)'
;AAVPTGMRLAGACVDAATVELAAVPVDRPLCLVFGSEQAGLSASARAGCELHFRIPMTGMTESLNLSVAAGIALHALLERRRVTLGAAGDLSEQEVAERRARWYAKAVDPRLARHALGLPVDAQEKEAS
;
A
#
# COMPACT_ATOMS: atom_id res chain seq x y z
N ALA A 1 0.72 -14.66 -2.36
CA ALA A 1 1.84 -13.81 -2.75
C ALA A 1 2.83 -13.77 -1.59
N ALA A 2 4.13 -13.89 -1.88
CA ALA A 2 5.15 -13.77 -0.85
C ALA A 2 5.29 -12.31 -0.42
N VAL A 3 5.42 -12.07 0.88
CA VAL A 3 5.73 -10.74 1.42
C VAL A 3 7.19 -10.43 1.13
N PRO A 4 7.52 -9.24 0.63
CA PRO A 4 8.92 -8.86 0.40
C PRO A 4 9.75 -8.96 1.69
N THR A 5 10.97 -9.43 1.56
CA THR A 5 11.91 -9.57 2.68
C THR A 5 12.13 -8.23 3.40
N GLY A 6 12.13 -8.25 4.71
CA GLY A 6 12.35 -7.06 5.55
C GLY A 6 11.09 -6.26 5.88
N MET A 7 9.93 -6.59 5.33
CA MET A 7 8.66 -5.97 5.74
C MET A 7 8.09 -6.64 6.99
N ARG A 8 7.48 -5.84 7.88
CA ARG A 8 6.69 -6.35 9.02
C ARG A 8 5.25 -6.53 8.61
N LEU A 9 4.67 -7.69 8.88
CA LEU A 9 3.23 -7.90 8.73
C LEU A 9 2.50 -7.41 9.98
N ALA A 10 1.54 -6.51 9.77
CA ALA A 10 0.71 -5.94 10.81
C ALA A 10 -0.77 -6.20 10.49
N GLY A 11 -1.45 -6.97 11.32
CA GLY A 11 -2.85 -7.34 11.16
C GLY A 11 -3.78 -6.37 11.88
N ALA A 12 -4.78 -5.83 11.18
CA ALA A 12 -5.83 -5.02 11.79
C ALA A 12 -6.87 -5.92 12.48
N CYS A 13 -7.04 -5.79 13.79
CA CYS A 13 -8.08 -6.50 14.54
C CYS A 13 -8.48 -5.72 15.81
N VAL A 14 -9.62 -6.08 16.39
CA VAL A 14 -10.23 -5.37 17.52
C VAL A 14 -10.01 -6.03 18.89
N ASP A 15 -9.15 -7.05 18.95
CA ASP A 15 -8.95 -7.85 20.18
C ASP A 15 -8.14 -7.11 21.24
N ALA A 16 -8.25 -7.55 22.48
CA ALA A 16 -7.59 -6.95 23.64
C ALA A 16 -6.05 -7.02 23.60
N ALA A 17 -5.47 -7.97 22.87
CA ALA A 17 -4.02 -8.16 22.74
C ALA A 17 -3.38 -7.30 21.61
N THR A 18 -4.07 -6.29 21.11
CA THR A 18 -3.59 -5.43 20.02
C THR A 18 -2.96 -4.15 20.55
N VAL A 19 -1.98 -3.63 19.80
CA VAL A 19 -1.47 -2.27 20.03
C VAL A 19 -2.39 -1.24 19.35
N GLU A 20 -2.44 -0.05 19.86
CA GLU A 20 -3.12 1.04 19.15
C GLU A 20 -2.35 1.45 17.89
N LEU A 21 -3.04 1.91 16.86
CA LEU A 21 -2.44 2.37 15.61
C LEU A 21 -1.28 3.35 15.84
N ALA A 22 -1.44 4.24 16.80
CA ALA A 22 -0.41 5.22 17.18
C ALA A 22 0.88 4.58 17.73
N ALA A 23 0.80 3.37 18.30
CA ALA A 23 1.92 2.65 18.89
C ALA A 23 2.56 1.62 17.94
N VAL A 24 2.01 1.43 16.73
CA VAL A 24 2.61 0.52 15.73
C VAL A 24 4.03 1.00 15.39
N PRO A 25 5.08 0.16 15.54
CA PRO A 25 6.45 0.56 15.18
C PRO A 25 6.59 0.79 13.67
N VAL A 26 7.23 1.89 13.29
CA VAL A 26 7.48 2.30 11.90
C VAL A 26 8.98 2.34 11.55
N ASP A 27 9.78 1.56 12.27
CA ASP A 27 11.22 1.41 12.09
C ASP A 27 11.62 0.73 10.77
N ARG A 28 10.73 -0.08 10.19
CA ARG A 28 10.91 -0.76 8.90
C ARG A 28 9.60 -0.74 8.08
N PRO A 29 9.64 -1.03 6.77
CA PRO A 29 8.45 -1.07 5.93
C PRO A 29 7.38 -2.01 6.48
N LEU A 30 6.11 -1.64 6.32
CA LEU A 30 4.96 -2.36 6.83
C LEU A 30 4.12 -2.94 5.68
N CYS A 31 3.65 -4.16 5.87
CA CYS A 31 2.57 -4.76 5.09
C CYS A 31 1.35 -4.88 5.99
N LEU A 32 0.31 -4.09 5.71
CA LEU A 32 -0.93 -4.10 6.48
C LEU A 32 -1.86 -5.19 5.97
N VAL A 33 -2.39 -5.98 6.89
CA VAL A 33 -3.30 -7.08 6.59
C VAL A 33 -4.65 -6.76 7.24
N PHE A 34 -5.68 -6.67 6.40
CA PHE A 34 -7.05 -6.44 6.84
C PHE A 34 -7.88 -7.69 6.59
N GLY A 35 -8.80 -7.95 7.48
CA GLY A 35 -9.75 -9.05 7.34
C GLY A 35 -10.99 -8.65 6.54
N SER A 36 -11.90 -9.61 6.32
CA SER A 36 -13.20 -9.32 5.76
C SER A 36 -14.08 -8.56 6.78
N GLU A 37 -15.08 -7.82 6.28
CA GLU A 37 -16.02 -7.09 7.14
C GLU A 37 -16.80 -7.99 8.10
N GLN A 38 -17.09 -9.23 7.69
CA GLN A 38 -17.88 -10.18 8.48
C GLN A 38 -17.05 -11.02 9.44
N ALA A 39 -15.92 -11.57 8.98
CA ALA A 39 -15.15 -12.56 9.73
C ALA A 39 -13.82 -12.02 10.30
N GLY A 40 -13.43 -10.80 9.94
CA GLY A 40 -12.13 -10.26 10.30
C GLY A 40 -10.97 -11.02 9.64
N LEU A 41 -9.83 -11.06 10.31
CA LEU A 41 -8.66 -11.84 9.88
C LEU A 41 -8.88 -13.32 10.06
N SER A 42 -8.57 -14.12 9.02
CA SER A 42 -8.53 -15.57 9.16
C SER A 42 -7.48 -16.02 10.18
N ALA A 43 -7.61 -17.21 10.75
CA ALA A 43 -6.64 -17.75 11.71
C ALA A 43 -5.22 -17.82 11.13
N SER A 44 -5.10 -18.21 9.85
CA SER A 44 -3.80 -18.26 9.16
C SER A 44 -3.21 -16.87 8.91
N ALA A 45 -4.03 -15.89 8.52
CA ALA A 45 -3.58 -14.50 8.35
C ALA A 45 -3.14 -13.89 9.69
N ARG A 46 -3.90 -14.15 10.75
CA ARG A 46 -3.57 -13.73 12.10
C ARG A 46 -2.26 -14.33 12.57
N ALA A 47 -2.06 -15.64 12.43
CA ALA A 47 -0.83 -16.32 12.82
C ALA A 47 0.41 -15.86 12.02
N GLY A 48 0.19 -15.38 10.78
CA GLY A 48 1.26 -14.87 9.92
C GLY A 48 1.67 -13.43 10.22
N CYS A 49 0.91 -12.67 11.02
CA CYS A 49 1.24 -11.30 11.39
C CYS A 49 2.20 -11.27 12.60
N GLU A 50 3.23 -10.43 12.50
CA GLU A 50 4.19 -10.22 13.60
C GLU A 50 3.60 -9.37 14.74
N LEU A 51 2.65 -8.52 14.41
CA LEU A 51 1.91 -7.72 15.39
C LEU A 51 0.45 -7.52 14.92
N HIS A 52 -0.39 -7.19 15.89
CA HIS A 52 -1.77 -6.85 15.63
C HIS A 52 -2.05 -5.44 16.16
N PHE A 53 -2.81 -4.67 15.40
CA PHE A 53 -3.16 -3.31 15.77
C PHE A 53 -4.65 -3.04 15.63
N ARG A 54 -5.11 -2.06 16.40
CA ARG A 54 -6.48 -1.53 16.30
C ARG A 54 -6.46 -0.03 16.03
N ILE A 55 -7.47 0.45 15.32
CA ILE A 55 -7.79 1.87 15.24
C ILE A 55 -8.67 2.16 16.44
N PRO A 56 -8.27 3.06 17.37
CA PRO A 56 -9.11 3.43 18.49
C PRO A 56 -10.43 4.04 18.00
N MET A 57 -11.52 3.55 18.54
CA MET A 57 -12.85 4.08 18.24
C MET A 57 -13.56 4.45 19.53
N THR A 58 -14.30 5.55 19.49
CA THR A 58 -15.15 6.01 20.58
C THR A 58 -16.60 6.00 20.09
N GLY A 59 -17.49 5.40 20.87
CA GLY A 59 -18.91 5.34 20.55
C GLY A 59 -19.45 3.93 20.38
N MET A 60 -20.62 3.80 19.77
CA MET A 60 -21.37 2.55 19.68
C MET A 60 -20.96 1.65 18.50
N THR A 61 -20.14 2.14 17.58
CA THR A 61 -19.68 1.35 16.42
C THR A 61 -18.47 0.51 16.79
N GLU A 62 -18.55 -0.80 16.56
CA GLU A 62 -17.48 -1.76 16.86
C GLU A 62 -16.49 -1.94 15.71
N SER A 63 -16.82 -1.47 14.49
CA SER A 63 -15.97 -1.61 13.31
C SER A 63 -16.11 -0.44 12.35
N LEU A 64 -15.08 -0.24 11.52
CA LEU A 64 -15.06 0.69 10.39
C LEU A 64 -15.21 -0.08 9.07
N ASN A 65 -15.78 0.57 8.06
CA ASN A 65 -15.68 0.08 6.69
C ASN A 65 -14.20 -0.17 6.33
N LEU A 66 -13.93 -1.24 5.60
CA LEU A 66 -12.57 -1.67 5.25
C LEU A 66 -11.76 -0.57 4.58
N SER A 67 -12.34 0.13 3.61
CA SER A 67 -11.64 1.21 2.89
C SER A 67 -11.29 2.38 3.81
N VAL A 68 -12.19 2.72 4.74
CA VAL A 68 -11.97 3.77 5.73
C VAL A 68 -10.85 3.36 6.69
N ALA A 69 -10.90 2.14 7.23
CA ALA A 69 -9.87 1.61 8.11
C ALA A 69 -8.49 1.59 7.43
N ALA A 70 -8.43 1.13 6.18
CA ALA A 70 -7.20 1.12 5.40
C ALA A 70 -6.67 2.54 5.15
N GLY A 71 -7.53 3.48 4.77
CA GLY A 71 -7.13 4.88 4.55
C GLY A 71 -6.57 5.55 5.81
N ILE A 72 -7.23 5.37 6.96
CA ILE A 72 -6.77 5.91 8.24
C ILE A 72 -5.41 5.31 8.62
N ALA A 73 -5.28 3.98 8.54
CA ALA A 73 -4.05 3.29 8.91
C ALA A 73 -2.88 3.67 8.00
N LEU A 74 -3.10 3.69 6.68
CA LEU A 74 -2.08 4.09 5.71
C LEU A 74 -1.62 5.53 5.94
N HIS A 75 -2.55 6.47 6.09
CA HIS A 75 -2.19 7.87 6.32
C HIS A 75 -1.36 8.03 7.59
N ALA A 76 -1.84 7.52 8.73
CA ALA A 76 -1.18 7.68 10.02
C ALA A 76 0.22 7.03 10.04
N LEU A 77 0.35 5.82 9.48
CA LEU A 77 1.62 5.09 9.49
C LEU A 77 2.63 5.66 8.48
N LEU A 78 2.18 6.11 7.30
CA LEU A 78 3.05 6.74 6.30
C LEU A 78 3.60 8.08 6.81
N GLU A 79 2.78 8.93 7.43
CA GLU A 79 3.26 10.19 8.00
C GLU A 79 4.32 9.94 9.08
N ARG A 80 4.08 9.01 9.98
CA ARG A 80 5.06 8.64 11.01
C ARG A 80 6.33 8.04 10.40
N ARG A 81 6.18 7.18 9.37
CA ARG A 81 7.33 6.60 8.66
C ARG A 81 8.18 7.66 7.99
N ARG A 82 7.58 8.64 7.31
CA ARG A 82 8.29 9.77 6.69
C ARG A 82 9.09 10.57 7.70
N VAL A 83 8.50 10.86 8.87
CA VAL A 83 9.21 11.55 9.96
C VAL A 83 10.40 10.72 10.43
N THR A 84 10.23 9.40 10.62
CA THR A 84 11.30 8.50 11.06
C THR A 84 12.44 8.40 10.04
N LEU A 85 12.10 8.38 8.74
CA LEU A 85 13.09 8.31 7.66
C LEU A 85 13.78 9.66 7.38
N GLY A 86 13.14 10.77 7.71
CA GLY A 86 13.55 12.10 7.23
C GLY A 86 13.45 12.23 5.70
N ALA A 87 12.64 11.41 5.05
CA ALA A 87 12.50 11.33 3.59
C ALA A 87 11.04 11.07 3.18
N ALA A 88 10.71 11.31 1.92
CA ALA A 88 9.35 11.12 1.37
C ALA A 88 8.88 9.66 1.35
N GLY A 89 9.79 8.70 1.45
CA GLY A 89 9.49 7.26 1.47
C GLY A 89 10.74 6.40 1.49
N ASP A 90 10.56 5.10 1.42
CA ASP A 90 11.63 4.08 1.50
C ASP A 90 12.37 3.85 0.17
N LEU A 91 11.89 4.40 -0.93
CA LEU A 91 12.48 4.22 -2.25
C LEU A 91 13.52 5.31 -2.54
N SER A 92 14.64 4.93 -3.14
CA SER A 92 15.61 5.87 -3.70
C SER A 92 15.00 6.67 -4.86
N GLU A 93 15.58 7.82 -5.18
CA GLU A 93 15.14 8.64 -6.34
C GLU A 93 15.17 7.85 -7.64
N GLN A 94 16.17 7.00 -7.82
CA GLN A 94 16.28 6.14 -9.00
C GLN A 94 15.12 5.13 -9.07
N GLU A 95 14.81 4.44 -7.98
CA GLU A 95 13.68 3.49 -7.93
C GLU A 95 12.34 4.18 -8.17
N VAL A 96 12.17 5.41 -7.65
CA VAL A 96 10.97 6.23 -7.92
C VAL A 96 10.88 6.57 -9.41
N ALA A 97 11.98 7.00 -10.03
CA ALA A 97 12.02 7.34 -11.45
C ALA A 97 11.71 6.13 -12.34
N GLU A 98 12.30 4.96 -12.05
CA GLU A 98 12.05 3.70 -12.77
C GLU A 98 10.59 3.25 -12.66
N ARG A 99 10.00 3.30 -11.44
CA ARG A 99 8.59 2.95 -11.23
C ARG A 99 7.66 3.90 -11.93
N ARG A 100 7.96 5.20 -11.89
CA ARG A 100 7.19 6.25 -12.58
C ARG A 100 7.22 6.03 -14.10
N ALA A 101 8.41 5.80 -14.67
CA ALA A 101 8.56 5.51 -16.09
C ALA A 101 7.75 4.27 -16.52
N ARG A 102 7.79 3.20 -15.71
CA ARG A 102 7.00 1.98 -15.95
C ARG A 102 5.49 2.22 -15.89
N TRP A 103 5.03 3.07 -14.98
CA TRP A 103 3.61 3.39 -14.87
C TRP A 103 3.15 4.27 -16.03
N TYR A 104 3.93 5.27 -16.42
CA TYR A 104 3.61 6.09 -17.60
C TYR A 104 3.55 5.25 -18.87
N ALA A 105 4.50 4.34 -19.06
CA ALA A 105 4.49 3.44 -20.21
C ALA A 105 3.23 2.54 -20.29
N LYS A 106 2.60 2.24 -19.14
CA LYS A 106 1.34 1.47 -19.08
C LYS A 106 0.09 2.33 -19.18
N ALA A 107 0.15 3.57 -18.73
CA ALA A 107 -1.00 4.46 -18.64
C ALA A 107 -1.22 5.31 -19.90
N VAL A 108 -0.16 5.55 -20.67
CA VAL A 108 -0.22 6.35 -21.90
C VAL A 108 -0.46 5.42 -23.09
N ASP A 109 -1.38 5.84 -23.97
CA ASP A 109 -1.58 5.18 -25.26
C ASP A 109 -0.22 5.05 -25.97
N PRO A 110 0.17 3.85 -26.46
CA PRO A 110 1.44 3.64 -27.14
C PRO A 110 1.71 4.62 -28.28
N ARG A 111 0.67 5.08 -28.96
CA ARG A 111 0.76 6.07 -30.05
C ARG A 111 1.19 7.44 -29.53
N LEU A 112 0.60 7.88 -28.39
CA LEU A 112 0.97 9.14 -27.75
C LEU A 112 2.37 9.09 -27.16
N ALA A 113 2.75 7.96 -26.56
CA ALA A 113 4.09 7.76 -26.01
C ALA A 113 5.16 7.83 -27.13
N ARG A 114 4.94 7.19 -28.27
CA ARG A 114 5.83 7.26 -29.43
C ARG A 114 5.93 8.68 -29.99
N HIS A 115 4.80 9.36 -30.14
CA HIS A 115 4.76 10.74 -30.61
C HIS A 115 5.57 11.68 -29.70
N ALA A 116 5.38 11.58 -28.39
CA ALA A 116 6.10 12.39 -27.40
C ALA A 116 7.62 12.12 -27.37
N LEU A 117 8.03 10.88 -27.72
CA LEU A 117 9.44 10.48 -27.79
C LEU A 117 10.07 10.70 -29.18
N GLY A 118 9.32 11.21 -30.15
CA GLY A 118 9.79 11.41 -31.52
C GLY A 118 10.10 10.11 -32.27
N LEU A 119 9.50 8.99 -31.86
CA LEU A 119 9.70 7.68 -32.49
C LEU A 119 8.76 7.50 -33.71
N PRO A 120 9.22 6.81 -34.77
CA PRO A 120 8.38 6.58 -35.96
C PRO A 120 7.15 5.72 -35.59
N VAL A 121 6.01 6.06 -36.19
CA VAL A 121 4.78 5.27 -36.09
C VAL A 121 4.90 4.07 -37.07
N ASP A 122 4.78 2.85 -36.55
CA ASP A 122 4.83 1.65 -37.40
C ASP A 122 3.71 1.67 -38.45
N ALA A 123 4.11 1.43 -39.72
CA ALA A 123 3.21 1.53 -40.88
C ALA A 123 2.09 0.46 -40.93
N GLN A 124 2.09 -0.52 -40.04
CA GLN A 124 1.16 -1.66 -40.04
C GLN A 124 -0.22 -1.38 -39.40
N GLU A 125 -0.41 -0.23 -38.74
CA GLU A 125 -1.70 0.11 -38.11
C GLU A 125 -2.62 0.99 -38.99
N LYS A 126 -2.24 1.27 -40.23
CA LYS A 126 -3.06 2.07 -41.17
C LYS A 126 -4.19 1.30 -41.88
N GLU A 127 -4.22 -0.03 -41.76
CA GLU A 127 -5.23 -0.86 -42.47
C GLU A 127 -6.40 -1.35 -41.60
N ALA A 128 -6.51 -0.90 -40.35
CA ALA A 128 -7.59 -1.28 -39.42
C ALA A 128 -8.46 -0.08 -39.01
N SER A 129 -8.83 0.78 -39.96
CA SER A 129 -9.86 1.83 -39.76
C SER A 129 -10.92 1.71 -40.81
#